data_b976de5728bf51957c0916959810a0d6
#
_entry.id   b976de5728bf51957c0916959810a0d6
#
_cell.length_a   1.000
_cell.length_b   1.000
_cell.length_c   1.000
_cell.angle_alpha   90.00
_cell.angle_beta   90.00
_cell.angle_gamma   90.00
#
_symmetry.space_group_name_H-M   'P 1'
#
loop_
_entity.id
_entity.type
_entity.pdbx_description
1 polymer ?
#
loop_
_entity_poly.entity_id
_entity_poly.type
_entity_poly.pdbx_seq_one_letter_code
_entity_poly.pdbx_strand_id
1 'polypeptide(L)'
;MLEVKDATISVSGRVLVQNLSLIAPDGEITCITGPEGSGKTAFLRTIMGFLPVSEGFVSVDGELLTVHSAPAFRRFMCYLPQDISMLRYQLYPIEPQHAEPEEYGVWNVELPSAADIPETELLSQEEVFSLAKQIIAESADKPIMIADEPTTQIFQLLQQQAANGKCVLIATRNPQLTAYANRVIDLNKFKL
;
A
#
# COMPACT_ATOMS: atom_id res chain seq x y z
N MET A 1 -1.35 -4.05 -15.32
CA MET A 1 -1.00 -5.36 -14.67
C MET A 1 0.28 -5.23 -13.86
N LEU A 2 0.33 -5.75 -12.64
CA LEU A 2 1.52 -5.76 -11.77
C LEU A 2 2.07 -7.19 -11.65
N GLU A 3 3.38 -7.35 -11.84
CA GLU A 3 4.08 -8.63 -11.73
C GLU A 3 5.20 -8.55 -10.70
N VAL A 4 5.33 -9.59 -9.90
CA VAL A 4 6.46 -9.84 -9.00
C VAL A 4 7.06 -11.18 -9.40
N LYS A 5 8.37 -11.26 -9.56
CA LYS A 5 9.05 -12.50 -9.96
C LYS A 5 10.26 -12.78 -9.09
N ASP A 6 10.25 -13.98 -8.51
CA ASP A 6 11.32 -14.55 -7.69
C ASP A 6 11.84 -13.58 -6.61
N ALA A 7 10.91 -12.75 -6.06
CA ALA A 7 11.26 -11.66 -5.17
C ALA A 7 11.60 -12.16 -3.76
N THR A 8 12.74 -11.71 -3.26
CA THR A 8 13.17 -11.87 -1.86
C THR A 8 13.10 -10.49 -1.19
N ILE A 9 12.38 -10.41 -0.07
CA ILE A 9 12.15 -9.18 0.67
C ILE A 9 12.79 -9.29 2.04
N SER A 10 13.68 -8.35 2.36
CA SER A 10 14.38 -8.29 3.62
C SER A 10 14.19 -6.93 4.28
N VAL A 11 14.03 -6.92 5.60
CA VAL A 11 13.96 -5.71 6.42
C VAL A 11 14.94 -5.83 7.57
N SER A 12 15.81 -4.84 7.71
CA SER A 12 16.84 -4.81 8.76
C SER A 12 17.69 -6.10 8.82
N GLY A 13 18.05 -6.64 7.64
CA GLY A 13 18.86 -7.86 7.52
C GLY A 13 18.12 -9.17 7.75
N ARG A 14 16.82 -9.13 8.07
CA ARG A 14 15.98 -10.32 8.21
C ARG A 14 15.16 -10.55 6.94
N VAL A 15 15.27 -11.74 6.36
CA VAL A 15 14.42 -12.18 5.25
C VAL A 15 13.00 -12.43 5.78
N LEU A 16 12.02 -11.76 5.21
CA LEU A 16 10.60 -11.91 5.53
C LEU A 16 9.86 -12.79 4.54
N VAL A 17 10.23 -12.67 3.26
CA VAL A 17 9.61 -13.39 2.15
C VAL A 17 10.73 -13.77 1.19
N GLN A 18 10.73 -15.02 0.70
CA GLN A 18 11.73 -15.51 -0.23
C GLN A 18 11.08 -16.15 -1.46
N ASN A 19 11.64 -15.86 -2.62
CA ASN A 19 11.27 -16.47 -3.90
C ASN A 19 9.77 -16.35 -4.22
N LEU A 20 9.18 -15.18 -3.94
CA LEU A 20 7.77 -14.91 -4.19
C LEU A 20 7.57 -14.50 -5.65
N SER A 21 6.68 -15.21 -6.33
CA SER A 21 6.21 -14.83 -7.66
C SER A 21 4.69 -14.73 -7.67
N LEU A 22 4.17 -13.62 -8.22
CA LEU A 22 2.75 -13.40 -8.41
C LEU A 22 2.47 -12.45 -9.58
N ILE A 23 1.26 -12.55 -10.10
CA ILE A 23 0.69 -11.61 -11.06
C ILE A 23 -0.60 -11.07 -10.45
N ALA A 24 -0.73 -9.74 -10.40
CA ALA A 24 -1.95 -9.04 -10.06
C ALA A 24 -2.52 -8.39 -11.33
N PRO A 25 -3.53 -9.02 -11.97
CA PRO A 25 -4.13 -8.52 -13.19
C PRO A 25 -5.01 -7.30 -12.96
N ASP A 26 -5.25 -6.56 -14.03
CA ASP A 26 -6.28 -5.52 -14.05
C ASP A 26 -7.67 -6.16 -13.97
N GLY A 27 -8.60 -5.51 -13.29
CA GLY A 27 -9.95 -6.00 -13.08
C GLY A 27 -10.10 -7.07 -12.00
N GLU A 28 -9.02 -7.45 -11.31
CA GLU A 28 -9.02 -8.47 -10.26
C GLU A 28 -8.52 -7.93 -8.92
N ILE A 29 -8.97 -8.58 -7.85
CA ILE A 29 -8.44 -8.37 -6.51
C ILE A 29 -7.44 -9.48 -6.19
N THR A 30 -6.19 -9.11 -5.97
CA THR A 30 -5.16 -10.00 -5.43
C THR A 30 -4.98 -9.72 -3.94
N CYS A 31 -5.18 -10.75 -3.13
CA CYS A 31 -5.07 -10.67 -1.67
C CYS A 31 -3.76 -11.29 -1.20
N ILE A 32 -2.99 -10.54 -0.44
CA ILE A 32 -1.83 -11.00 0.31
C ILE A 32 -2.25 -11.29 1.74
N THR A 33 -2.13 -12.54 2.18
CA THR A 33 -2.50 -12.94 3.53
C THR A 33 -1.34 -13.54 4.31
N GLY A 34 -1.52 -13.68 5.62
CA GLY A 34 -0.54 -14.19 6.55
C GLY A 34 -0.70 -13.57 7.93
N PRO A 35 -0.12 -14.18 8.97
CA PRO A 35 -0.22 -13.67 10.34
C PRO A 35 0.46 -12.31 10.50
N GLU A 36 0.31 -11.75 11.69
CA GLU A 36 1.06 -10.54 12.07
C GLU A 36 2.56 -10.78 11.97
N GLY A 37 3.31 -9.78 11.51
CA GLY A 37 4.75 -9.91 11.27
C GLY A 37 5.15 -10.81 10.10
N SER A 38 4.21 -11.26 9.25
CA SER A 38 4.53 -12.09 8.08
C SER A 38 5.17 -11.31 6.92
N GLY A 39 5.24 -9.99 7.00
CA GLY A 39 5.83 -9.14 5.95
C GLY A 39 4.82 -8.53 4.98
N LYS A 40 3.50 -8.59 5.23
CA LYS A 40 2.48 -8.03 4.34
C LYS A 40 2.71 -6.55 4.01
N THR A 41 2.85 -5.71 5.03
CA THR A 41 3.14 -4.28 4.85
C THR A 41 4.50 -4.05 4.17
N ALA A 42 5.52 -4.84 4.52
CA ALA A 42 6.82 -4.77 3.85
C ALA A 42 6.69 -5.12 2.36
N PHE A 43 5.91 -6.15 2.03
CA PHE A 43 5.60 -6.51 0.65
C PHE A 43 4.92 -5.36 -0.09
N LEU A 44 3.87 -4.74 0.48
CA LEU A 44 3.21 -3.59 -0.14
C LEU A 44 4.18 -2.42 -0.34
N ARG A 45 5.04 -2.13 0.64
CA ARG A 45 6.08 -1.09 0.52
C ARG A 45 7.08 -1.40 -0.59
N THR A 46 7.42 -2.68 -0.79
CA THR A 46 8.28 -3.12 -1.90
C THR A 46 7.60 -2.88 -3.25
N ILE A 47 6.31 -3.21 -3.39
CA ILE A 47 5.53 -2.95 -4.61
C ILE A 47 5.47 -1.45 -4.94
N MET A 48 5.45 -0.58 -3.93
CA MET A 48 5.47 0.87 -4.11
C MET A 48 6.89 1.45 -4.28
N GLY A 49 7.92 0.60 -4.21
CA GLY A 49 9.31 1.02 -4.34
C GLY A 49 9.86 1.80 -3.14
N PHE A 50 9.27 1.65 -1.95
CA PHE A 50 9.84 2.17 -0.70
C PHE A 50 10.86 1.23 -0.07
N LEU A 51 10.78 -0.05 -0.38
CA LEU A 51 11.76 -1.07 0.00
C LEU A 51 12.30 -1.75 -1.26
N PRO A 52 13.60 -1.99 -1.35
CA PRO A 52 14.17 -2.73 -2.46
C PRO A 52 13.83 -4.23 -2.34
N VAL A 53 13.75 -4.92 -3.47
CA VAL A 53 13.88 -6.38 -3.51
C VAL A 53 15.36 -6.74 -3.35
N SER A 54 15.65 -7.77 -2.56
CA SER A 54 17.02 -8.29 -2.42
C SER A 54 17.41 -9.17 -3.62
N GLU A 55 16.42 -9.89 -4.15
CA GLU A 55 16.51 -10.73 -5.34
C GLU A 55 15.20 -10.68 -6.12
N GLY A 56 15.25 -11.02 -7.42
CA GLY A 56 14.08 -10.96 -8.28
C GLY A 56 13.73 -9.53 -8.70
N PHE A 57 12.49 -9.30 -9.12
CA PHE A 57 12.03 -7.97 -9.55
C PHE A 57 10.52 -7.76 -9.36
N VAL A 58 10.15 -6.49 -9.43
CA VAL A 58 8.77 -6.03 -9.57
C VAL A 58 8.66 -5.27 -10.89
N SER A 59 7.59 -5.48 -11.63
CA SER A 59 7.28 -4.72 -12.84
C SER A 59 5.81 -4.31 -12.91
N VAL A 60 5.55 -3.22 -13.60
CA VAL A 60 4.21 -2.73 -13.91
C VAL A 60 4.13 -2.56 -15.42
N ASP A 61 3.20 -3.28 -16.06
CA ASP A 61 3.04 -3.29 -17.52
C ASP A 61 4.32 -3.59 -18.29
N GLY A 62 5.18 -4.47 -17.71
CA GLY A 62 6.47 -4.87 -18.26
C GLY A 62 7.64 -3.92 -17.95
N GLU A 63 7.39 -2.77 -17.35
CA GLU A 63 8.45 -1.84 -16.94
C GLU A 63 8.94 -2.14 -15.52
N LEU A 64 10.25 -2.26 -15.35
CA LEU A 64 10.86 -2.61 -14.06
C LEU A 64 10.76 -1.49 -13.04
N LEU A 65 10.30 -1.85 -11.85
CA LEU A 65 10.33 -0.99 -10.68
C LEU A 65 11.74 -0.97 -10.09
N THR A 66 12.39 0.16 -10.17
CA THR A 66 13.72 0.43 -9.60
C THR A 66 13.64 1.61 -8.63
N VAL A 67 14.71 1.86 -7.87
CA VAL A 67 14.79 3.04 -7.01
C VAL A 67 14.59 4.34 -7.80
N HIS A 68 15.10 4.40 -9.04
CA HIS A 68 14.97 5.58 -9.90
C HIS A 68 13.57 5.74 -10.51
N SER A 69 12.92 4.63 -10.91
CA SER A 69 11.59 4.68 -11.53
C SER A 69 10.45 4.73 -10.49
N ALA A 70 10.69 4.33 -9.24
CA ALA A 70 9.68 4.24 -8.19
C ALA A 70 8.84 5.51 -7.99
N PRO A 71 9.40 6.75 -8.00
CA PRO A 71 8.58 7.97 -7.89
C PRO A 71 7.57 8.13 -9.03
N ALA A 72 7.93 7.73 -10.26
CA ALA A 72 7.02 7.75 -11.40
C ALA A 72 5.91 6.70 -11.23
N PHE A 73 6.26 5.48 -10.83
CA PHE A 73 5.27 4.41 -10.60
C PHE A 73 4.25 4.76 -9.52
N ARG A 74 4.67 5.40 -8.42
CA ARG A 74 3.75 5.83 -7.36
C ARG A 74 2.67 6.80 -7.83
N ARG A 75 2.88 7.55 -8.92
CA ARG A 75 1.83 8.41 -9.51
C ARG A 75 0.66 7.60 -10.06
N PHE A 76 0.88 6.35 -10.45
CA PHE A 76 -0.14 5.43 -10.94
C PHE A 76 -0.78 4.57 -9.84
N MET A 77 -0.36 4.75 -8.59
CA MET A 77 -0.80 3.95 -7.45
C MET A 77 -1.58 4.81 -6.46
N CYS A 78 -2.72 4.30 -5.99
CA CYS A 78 -3.42 4.79 -4.82
C CYS A 78 -3.11 3.85 -3.66
N TYR A 79 -2.68 4.38 -2.53
CA TYR A 79 -2.38 3.59 -1.34
C TYR A 79 -3.28 3.99 -0.17
N LEU A 80 -3.95 3.01 0.40
CA LEU A 80 -4.72 3.13 1.63
C LEU A 80 -3.96 2.36 2.73
N PRO A 81 -3.28 3.05 3.66
CA PRO A 81 -2.57 2.42 4.76
C PRO A 81 -3.56 1.83 5.78
N GLN A 82 -3.06 0.96 6.67
CA GLN A 82 -3.84 0.40 7.77
C GLN A 82 -4.45 1.49 8.66
N ASP A 83 -3.69 2.54 8.93
CA ASP A 83 -4.18 3.75 9.59
C ASP A 83 -4.34 4.87 8.57
N ILE A 84 -5.57 4.99 8.05
CA ILE A 84 -5.91 6.00 7.05
C ILE A 84 -5.93 7.41 7.67
N SER A 85 -6.11 7.54 8.99
CA SER A 85 -6.13 8.85 9.66
C SER A 85 -4.84 9.64 9.44
N MET A 86 -3.73 8.94 9.26
CA MET A 86 -2.43 9.53 8.93
C MET A 86 -2.42 10.27 7.58
N LEU A 87 -3.28 9.89 6.63
CA LEU A 87 -3.37 10.56 5.32
C LEU A 87 -4.07 11.92 5.40
N ARG A 88 -4.81 12.20 6.46
CA ARG A 88 -5.42 13.52 6.70
C ARG A 88 -4.36 14.62 6.67
N TYR A 89 -3.21 14.38 7.27
CA TYR A 89 -2.10 15.36 7.29
C TYR A 89 -1.42 15.53 5.93
N GLN A 90 -1.54 14.57 5.01
CA GLN A 90 -1.04 14.70 3.64
C GLN A 90 -2.00 15.47 2.74
N LEU A 91 -3.32 15.34 2.98
CA LEU A 91 -4.36 16.06 2.23
C LEU A 91 -4.54 17.50 2.72
N TYR A 92 -4.29 17.74 4.00
CA TYR A 92 -4.35 19.05 4.64
C TYR A 92 -3.02 19.30 5.34
N PRO A 93 -1.95 19.67 4.60
CA PRO A 93 -0.67 19.97 5.23
C PRO A 93 -0.89 21.07 6.27
N ILE A 94 -0.53 20.77 7.52
CA ILE A 94 -0.42 21.80 8.56
C ILE A 94 0.64 22.74 8.03
N GLU A 95 0.27 24.00 7.71
CA GLU A 95 1.28 24.99 7.35
C GLU A 95 2.29 25.06 8.49
N PRO A 96 3.58 24.81 8.23
CA PRO A 96 4.58 24.92 9.27
C PRO A 96 4.61 26.38 9.73
N GLN A 97 4.14 26.62 10.94
CA GLN A 97 4.36 27.89 11.61
C GLN A 97 5.86 28.00 11.85
N HIS A 98 6.56 28.73 10.97
CA HIS A 98 8.00 28.99 11.02
C HIS A 98 8.93 27.83 10.60
N ALA A 99 8.98 27.53 9.31
CA ALA A 99 10.18 26.92 8.73
C ALA A 99 10.74 27.88 7.68
N GLU A 100 11.89 28.48 7.97
CA GLU A 100 12.73 29.13 6.96
C GLU A 100 13.10 28.06 5.90
N PRO A 101 13.09 28.38 4.59
CA PRO A 101 13.46 27.43 3.56
C PRO A 101 14.95 27.12 3.66
N GLU A 102 15.32 25.97 4.16
CA GLU A 102 16.69 25.47 4.04
C GLU A 102 16.99 25.09 2.60
N GLU A 103 18.14 25.49 2.12
CA GLU A 103 18.61 25.66 0.74
C GLU A 103 18.81 24.34 -0.06
N TYR A 104 18.39 23.19 0.44
CA TYR A 104 18.47 21.89 -0.27
C TYR A 104 17.21 21.08 -0.08
N GLY A 105 16.37 21.07 -1.12
CA GLY A 105 15.04 20.47 -1.21
C GLY A 105 14.90 18.97 -0.91
N VAL A 106 15.18 18.55 0.30
CA VAL A 106 14.77 17.26 0.84
C VAL A 106 13.72 17.55 1.91
N TRP A 107 12.46 17.39 1.54
CA TRP A 107 11.35 17.42 2.48
C TRP A 107 11.43 16.17 3.36
N ASN A 108 12.20 16.24 4.43
CA ASN A 108 12.04 15.32 5.55
C ASN A 108 10.81 15.76 6.35
N VAL A 109 9.63 15.46 5.83
CA VAL A 109 8.42 15.50 6.66
C VAL A 109 8.48 14.24 7.52
N GLU A 110 8.99 14.35 8.74
CA GLU A 110 8.75 13.34 9.76
C GLU A 110 7.24 13.35 10.01
N LEU A 111 6.56 12.33 9.48
CA LEU A 111 5.15 12.13 9.81
C LEU A 111 5.09 11.86 11.33
N PRO A 112 4.18 12.53 12.06
CA PRO A 112 4.00 12.26 13.48
C PRO A 112 3.76 10.77 13.69
N SER A 113 4.38 10.20 14.71
CA SER A 113 4.11 8.81 15.07
C SER A 113 2.67 8.70 15.60
N ALA A 114 2.06 7.52 15.50
CA ALA A 114 0.72 7.31 16.05
C ALA A 114 0.63 7.66 17.57
N ALA A 115 1.76 7.66 18.28
CA ALA A 115 1.85 8.04 19.69
C ALA A 115 1.82 9.56 19.91
N ASP A 116 2.08 10.37 18.87
CA ASP A 116 2.13 11.83 18.95
C ASP A 116 0.77 12.47 18.63
N ILE A 117 -0.23 11.67 18.22
CA ILE A 117 -1.58 12.14 17.89
C ILE A 117 -2.42 12.11 19.18
N PRO A 118 -2.97 13.26 19.63
CA PRO A 118 -3.89 13.26 20.76
C PRO A 118 -5.08 12.34 20.54
N GLU A 119 -5.49 11.55 21.52
CA GLU A 119 -6.65 10.64 21.44
C GLU A 119 -7.94 11.36 20.98
N THR A 120 -8.06 12.65 21.24
CA THR A 120 -9.18 13.49 20.80
C THR A 120 -9.21 13.76 19.29
N GLU A 121 -8.14 13.43 18.56
CA GLU A 121 -8.04 13.60 17.10
C GLU A 121 -8.19 12.27 16.33
N LEU A 122 -8.43 11.17 17.02
CA LEU A 122 -8.71 9.90 16.37
C LEU A 122 -10.03 9.97 15.60
N LEU A 123 -9.96 9.68 14.30
CA LEU A 123 -11.14 9.66 13.46
C LEU A 123 -12.07 8.51 13.85
N SER A 124 -13.37 8.81 13.87
CA SER A 124 -14.40 7.77 13.96
C SER A 124 -14.35 6.83 12.74
N GLN A 125 -14.97 5.67 12.84
CA GLN A 125 -15.05 4.73 11.71
C GLN A 125 -15.73 5.33 10.48
N GLU A 126 -16.74 6.22 10.68
CA GLU A 126 -17.43 6.90 9.60
C GLU A 126 -16.55 7.94 8.91
N GLU A 127 -15.74 8.68 9.68
CA GLU A 127 -14.78 9.64 9.13
C GLU A 127 -13.66 8.94 8.37
N VAL A 128 -13.14 7.82 8.90
CA VAL A 128 -12.15 6.96 8.21
C VAL A 128 -12.71 6.46 6.88
N PHE A 129 -13.96 5.99 6.86
CA PHE A 129 -14.61 5.53 5.63
C PHE A 129 -14.83 6.67 4.63
N SER A 130 -15.27 7.85 5.11
CA SER A 130 -15.45 9.04 4.28
C SER A 130 -14.14 9.49 3.66
N LEU A 131 -13.06 9.51 4.43
CA LEU A 131 -11.71 9.84 3.96
C LEU A 131 -11.21 8.83 2.91
N ALA A 132 -11.38 7.54 3.17
CA ALA A 132 -11.03 6.50 2.19
C ALA A 132 -11.78 6.68 0.86
N LYS A 133 -13.08 6.99 0.94
CA LYS A 133 -13.91 7.24 -0.24
C LYS A 133 -13.42 8.46 -1.02
N GLN A 134 -13.05 9.53 -0.33
CA GLN A 134 -12.49 10.72 -0.96
C GLN A 134 -11.17 10.40 -1.67
N ILE A 135 -10.23 9.72 -1.01
CA ILE A 135 -8.92 9.33 -1.58
C ILE A 135 -9.11 8.48 -2.84
N ILE A 136 -10.04 7.51 -2.80
CA ILE A 136 -10.34 6.66 -3.96
C ILE A 136 -10.92 7.51 -5.10
N ALA A 137 -11.80 8.47 -4.81
CA ALA A 137 -12.38 9.34 -5.82
C ALA A 137 -11.33 10.27 -6.46
N GLU A 138 -10.44 10.86 -5.67
CA GLU A 138 -9.33 11.69 -6.14
C GLU A 138 -8.27 10.89 -6.92
N SER A 139 -8.27 9.56 -6.75
CA SER A 139 -7.40 8.62 -7.47
C SER A 139 -8.12 7.91 -8.61
N ALA A 140 -9.16 8.52 -9.19
CA ALA A 140 -9.95 7.89 -10.25
C ALA A 140 -9.13 7.57 -11.51
N ASP A 141 -8.12 8.36 -11.82
CA ASP A 141 -7.17 8.19 -12.93
C ASP A 141 -6.08 7.14 -12.67
N LYS A 142 -5.90 6.71 -11.42
CA LYS A 142 -4.84 5.75 -11.07
C LYS A 142 -5.29 4.30 -11.33
N PRO A 143 -4.53 3.53 -12.12
CA PRO A 143 -4.90 2.16 -12.48
C PRO A 143 -4.66 1.12 -11.38
N ILE A 144 -3.85 1.43 -10.36
CA ILE A 144 -3.47 0.48 -9.31
C ILE A 144 -3.95 0.98 -7.95
N MET A 145 -4.72 0.15 -7.24
CA MET A 145 -5.18 0.38 -5.89
C MET A 145 -4.49 -0.58 -4.93
N ILE A 146 -3.90 -0.06 -3.87
CA ILE A 146 -3.20 -0.84 -2.84
C ILE A 146 -3.81 -0.50 -1.49
N ALA A 147 -4.16 -1.52 -0.68
CA ALA A 147 -4.69 -1.30 0.66
C ALA A 147 -4.09 -2.28 1.69
N ASP A 148 -3.74 -1.74 2.86
CA ASP A 148 -3.22 -2.52 3.98
C ASP A 148 -4.30 -2.63 5.06
N GLU A 149 -4.72 -3.86 5.39
CA GLU A 149 -5.77 -4.22 6.36
C GLU A 149 -7.06 -3.41 6.20
N PRO A 150 -7.67 -3.34 4.98
CA PRO A 150 -8.89 -2.56 4.77
C PRO A 150 -10.06 -3.09 5.59
N THR A 151 -10.94 -2.19 6.04
CA THR A 151 -12.23 -2.58 6.61
C THR A 151 -13.14 -3.20 5.55
N THR A 152 -14.20 -3.90 5.97
CA THR A 152 -15.18 -4.48 5.03
C THR A 152 -15.80 -3.42 4.11
N GLN A 153 -16.10 -2.24 4.65
CA GLN A 153 -16.68 -1.14 3.86
C GLN A 153 -15.70 -0.61 2.81
N ILE A 154 -14.42 -0.43 3.18
CA ILE A 154 -13.36 -0.01 2.24
C ILE A 154 -13.14 -1.10 1.19
N PHE A 155 -13.16 -2.37 1.58
CA PHE A 155 -13.03 -3.48 0.65
C PHE A 155 -14.14 -3.48 -0.41
N GLN A 156 -15.39 -3.17 -0.05
CA GLN A 156 -16.48 -3.04 -1.01
C GLN A 156 -16.22 -1.91 -2.05
N LEU A 157 -15.64 -0.79 -1.62
CA LEU A 157 -15.21 0.26 -2.56
C LEU A 157 -14.12 -0.25 -3.51
N LEU A 158 -13.15 -1.01 -2.98
CA LEU A 158 -12.09 -1.60 -3.79
C LEU A 158 -12.61 -2.65 -4.78
N GLN A 159 -13.65 -3.43 -4.42
CA GLN A 159 -14.33 -4.34 -5.35
C GLN A 159 -14.94 -3.57 -6.55
N GLN A 160 -15.55 -2.41 -6.29
CA GLN A 160 -16.05 -1.55 -7.37
C GLN A 160 -14.92 -1.05 -8.27
N GLN A 161 -13.75 -0.71 -7.69
CA GLN A 161 -12.59 -0.30 -8.49
C GLN A 161 -12.05 -1.43 -9.36
N ALA A 162 -12.01 -2.66 -8.83
CA ALA A 162 -11.65 -3.84 -9.63
C ALA A 162 -12.66 -4.07 -10.77
N ALA A 163 -13.98 -4.00 -10.48
CA ALA A 163 -15.02 -4.11 -11.50
C ALA A 163 -14.90 -3.03 -12.59
N ASN A 164 -14.32 -1.87 -12.28
CA ASN A 164 -14.01 -0.79 -13.22
C ASN A 164 -12.66 -1.01 -13.96
N GLY A 165 -12.08 -2.20 -13.87
CA GLY A 165 -10.87 -2.57 -14.60
C GLY A 165 -9.54 -2.24 -13.92
N LYS A 166 -9.54 -1.75 -12.66
CA LYS A 166 -8.31 -1.45 -11.95
C LYS A 166 -7.65 -2.69 -11.36
N CYS A 167 -6.32 -2.71 -11.29
CA CYS A 167 -5.55 -3.69 -10.53
C CYS A 167 -5.69 -3.38 -9.04
N VAL A 168 -6.23 -4.30 -8.25
CA VAL A 168 -6.41 -4.12 -6.82
C VAL A 168 -5.56 -5.12 -6.05
N LEU A 169 -4.68 -4.61 -5.19
CA LEU A 169 -3.83 -5.40 -4.31
C LEU A 169 -4.16 -5.08 -2.86
N ILE A 170 -4.57 -6.07 -2.08
CA ILE A 170 -4.85 -5.89 -0.66
C ILE A 170 -3.96 -6.79 0.19
N ALA A 171 -3.58 -6.33 1.37
CA ALA A 171 -2.97 -7.13 2.40
C ALA A 171 -3.94 -7.24 3.58
N THR A 172 -4.29 -8.46 4.02
CA THR A 172 -5.21 -8.62 5.15
C THR A 172 -5.04 -9.95 5.87
N ARG A 173 -5.39 -9.95 7.16
CA ARG A 173 -5.55 -11.15 8.01
C ARG A 173 -7.00 -11.64 8.05
N ASN A 174 -7.94 -10.83 7.56
CA ASN A 174 -9.36 -11.15 7.64
C ASN A 174 -9.75 -12.23 6.62
N PRO A 175 -10.14 -13.45 7.07
CA PRO A 175 -10.50 -14.54 6.16
C PRO A 175 -11.77 -14.25 5.37
N GLN A 176 -12.65 -13.38 5.87
CA GLN A 176 -13.85 -13.00 5.14
C GLN A 176 -13.50 -12.19 3.87
N LEU A 177 -12.50 -11.31 3.94
CA LEU A 177 -12.06 -10.54 2.78
C LEU A 177 -11.30 -11.42 1.78
N THR A 178 -10.48 -12.36 2.26
CA THR A 178 -9.77 -13.30 1.38
C THR A 178 -10.70 -14.17 0.57
N ALA A 179 -11.88 -14.52 1.10
CA ALA A 179 -12.87 -15.34 0.41
C ALA A 179 -13.48 -14.66 -0.83
N TYR A 180 -13.43 -13.34 -0.90
CA TYR A 180 -13.94 -12.54 -2.03
C TYR A 180 -12.85 -12.08 -2.99
N ALA A 181 -11.58 -12.41 -2.73
CA ALA A 181 -10.49 -12.09 -3.64
C ALA A 181 -10.43 -13.08 -4.81
N ASN A 182 -10.05 -12.60 -5.99
CA ASN A 182 -9.85 -13.44 -7.18
C ASN A 182 -8.60 -14.33 -7.03
N ARG A 183 -7.58 -13.78 -6.34
CA ARG A 183 -6.31 -14.48 -6.07
C ARG A 183 -5.90 -14.28 -4.62
N VAL A 184 -5.38 -15.34 -4.00
CA VAL A 184 -4.91 -15.30 -2.62
C VAL A 184 -3.50 -15.85 -2.53
N ILE A 185 -2.60 -15.06 -1.99
CA ILE A 185 -1.19 -15.39 -1.76
C ILE A 185 -0.93 -15.40 -0.26
N ASP A 186 -0.65 -16.58 0.29
CA ASP A 186 -0.28 -16.72 1.70
C ASP A 186 1.24 -16.62 1.85
N LEU A 187 1.70 -15.53 2.51
CA LEU A 187 3.12 -15.29 2.71
C LEU A 187 3.81 -16.33 3.60
N ASN A 188 3.07 -17.11 4.38
CA ASN A 188 3.69 -18.21 5.16
C ASN A 188 4.33 -19.27 4.28
N LYS A 189 3.87 -19.43 3.05
CA LYS A 189 4.42 -20.40 2.08
C LYS A 189 5.78 -19.98 1.53
N PHE A 190 6.19 -18.72 1.78
CA PHE A 190 7.41 -18.10 1.25
C PHE A 190 8.38 -17.69 2.36
N LYS A 191 8.21 -18.22 3.56
CA LYS A 191 9.16 -18.05 4.67
C LYS A 191 10.23 -19.14 4.61
N LEU A 192 11.44 -18.81 5.15
CA LEU A 192 12.49 -19.79 5.44
C LEU A 192 12.08 -20.69 6.61
#